data_17c8dc0755650d2b7c050c267fd8aa02
#
_entry.id   17c8dc0755650d2b7c050c267fd8aa02
#
_cell.length_a   1.000
_cell.length_b   1.000
_cell.length_c   1.000
_cell.angle_alpha   90.00
_cell.angle_beta   90.00
_cell.angle_gamma   90.00
#
_symmetry.space_group_name_H-M   'P 1'
#
loop_
_entity.id
_entity.type
_entity.pdbx_description
1 polymer ?
#
loop_
_entity_poly.entity_id
_entity_poly.type
_entity_poly.pdbx_seq_one_letter_code
_entity_poly.pdbx_strand_id
1 'polypeptide(L)'
;MKNDQYIALTPNVADNNALREPQVQAFEAIATHGFDDLEHREVSVVLPVGCGKSGLLALAPFAIRARRALLVAPNLKIADQLLRDLTPSDPKYFYTGRNVLGGNTFPEPAEIRGASSNIADLDEADIVVTNIQQLQRESNRWLPLLAPDFFDLIMFDEAHHNVAESWDVLRQHFPAARILNVSATPTRADGRVMAGEIIYSYPIARAVEMGYVKQITGYRLNPTTLHYVRHEGDVEIEVGLDEVRRLGEVDAGFRRSIVSSDATLTTIAEASIRKLRELREVAREPRLKIIASALNMQHCQQIVAKYRALGLRADYVHSNESIAANERVHRELENHELDVIVQVRKLGEGFDHPYLSVAAVFSLFSNLGPFMQFVGRIMRVIPNAEPHSAANNGVVVFHVGGNITGVWTDLQEFAEADQEFFAHLVDENLVDETPGTERDVDRGVDLQPLPVITAQEDIRLENLILLSADPEVSQALAVLQGAGINTGEQFDRLQGITPSRQQERRAKRSLLDNLVKTEAGKILSRNELSHVGRNLNRTRDNFTVVKSAIDRKVKSRVPSGAQSRQDYTNDDLDYLIAALPDIAADVEQELCHE
;
A
#
# COMPACT_ATOMS: atom_id res chain seq x y z
N MET A 1 21.02 33.13 -18.38
CA MET A 1 20.11 31.98 -18.55
C MET A 1 20.13 31.22 -17.24
N LYS A 2 19.20 31.52 -16.39
CA LYS A 2 18.99 30.87 -15.09
C LYS A 2 17.89 29.85 -15.33
N ASN A 3 17.95 28.69 -14.70
CA ASN A 3 16.94 27.62 -14.73
C ASN A 3 16.87 26.76 -16.02
N ASP A 4 18.01 26.39 -16.56
CA ASP A 4 18.08 25.51 -17.73
C ASP A 4 18.99 24.28 -17.47
N GLN A 5 19.37 24.01 -16.21
CA GLN A 5 20.35 22.96 -15.90
C GLN A 5 19.85 21.58 -16.30
N TYR A 6 18.57 21.28 -16.11
CA TYR A 6 17.97 20.00 -16.53
C TYR A 6 17.84 19.85 -18.06
N ILE A 7 17.97 20.95 -18.81
CA ILE A 7 18.00 20.96 -20.27
C ILE A 7 19.45 20.94 -20.79
N ALA A 8 20.34 21.70 -20.13
CA ALA A 8 21.71 21.91 -20.58
C ALA A 8 22.65 20.76 -20.24
N LEU A 9 22.44 20.10 -19.09
CA LEU A 9 23.27 19.01 -18.62
C LEU A 9 22.75 17.66 -19.13
N THR A 10 23.67 16.75 -19.42
CA THR A 10 23.33 15.37 -19.81
C THR A 10 23.65 14.45 -18.65
N PRO A 11 22.63 13.83 -18.01
CA PRO A 11 22.86 12.90 -16.92
C PRO A 11 23.41 11.56 -17.42
N ASN A 12 24.35 10.98 -16.70
CA ASN A 12 24.81 9.62 -16.92
C ASN A 12 23.82 8.65 -16.24
N VAL A 13 22.92 8.05 -17.00
CA VAL A 13 21.85 7.14 -16.49
C VAL A 13 21.98 5.74 -17.07
N ALA A 14 21.99 5.56 -18.39
CA ALA A 14 21.83 4.28 -19.07
C ALA A 14 22.89 3.22 -18.67
N ASP A 15 24.16 3.58 -18.56
CA ASP A 15 25.27 2.67 -18.22
C ASP A 15 25.80 2.90 -16.79
N ASN A 16 24.99 3.49 -15.91
CA ASN A 16 25.42 3.89 -14.59
C ASN A 16 25.16 2.80 -13.54
N ASN A 17 26.18 2.01 -13.22
CA ASN A 17 26.11 0.96 -12.20
C ASN A 17 25.91 1.47 -10.75
N ALA A 18 25.99 2.78 -10.51
CA ALA A 18 25.69 3.37 -9.19
C ALA A 18 24.18 3.64 -9.02
N LEU A 19 23.39 3.55 -10.09
CA LEU A 19 21.92 3.58 -10.07
C LEU A 19 21.35 2.17 -9.97
N ARG A 20 20.16 2.06 -9.42
CA ARG A 20 19.40 0.80 -9.40
C ARG A 20 18.66 0.61 -10.71
N GLU A 21 18.52 -0.64 -11.16
CA GLU A 21 17.76 -1.00 -12.35
C GLU A 21 16.40 -0.28 -12.46
N PRO A 22 15.52 -0.28 -11.40
CA PRO A 22 14.22 0.40 -11.48
C PRO A 22 14.33 1.93 -11.64
N GLN A 23 15.41 2.55 -11.22
CA GLN A 23 15.63 3.99 -11.45
C GLN A 23 15.95 4.29 -12.92
N VAL A 24 16.77 3.44 -13.54
CA VAL A 24 17.12 3.56 -14.96
C VAL A 24 15.90 3.31 -15.84
N GLN A 25 15.19 2.20 -15.61
CA GLN A 25 14.01 1.84 -16.40
C GLN A 25 12.87 2.86 -16.24
N ALA A 26 12.62 3.35 -15.02
CA ALA A 26 11.62 4.39 -14.78
C ALA A 26 12.02 5.73 -15.45
N PHE A 27 13.30 6.08 -15.42
CA PHE A 27 13.81 7.26 -16.15
C PHE A 27 13.55 7.14 -17.66
N GLU A 28 13.83 5.98 -18.25
CA GLU A 28 13.58 5.71 -19.66
C GLU A 28 12.09 5.76 -20.00
N ALA A 29 11.24 5.17 -19.18
CA ALA A 29 9.79 5.22 -19.34
C ALA A 29 9.28 6.67 -19.32
N ILE A 30 9.74 7.50 -18.37
CA ILE A 30 9.39 8.92 -18.29
C ILE A 30 9.91 9.69 -19.52
N ALA A 31 11.15 9.43 -19.96
CA ALA A 31 11.76 10.13 -21.09
C ALA A 31 11.10 9.78 -22.44
N THR A 32 10.55 8.58 -22.55
CA THR A 32 9.87 8.12 -23.79
C THR A 32 8.38 8.43 -23.82
N HIS A 33 7.78 8.72 -22.65
CA HIS A 33 6.38 9.13 -22.58
C HIS A 33 6.21 10.51 -23.24
N GLY A 34 5.33 10.61 -24.25
CA GLY A 34 5.00 11.88 -24.87
C GLY A 34 4.05 12.68 -23.98
N PHE A 35 4.54 13.71 -23.31
CA PHE A 35 3.71 14.68 -22.59
C PHE A 35 3.12 15.73 -23.56
N ASP A 36 2.66 15.29 -24.74
CA ASP A 36 2.37 16.17 -25.88
C ASP A 36 1.03 16.89 -25.77
N ASP A 37 0.13 16.43 -24.91
CA ASP A 37 -1.17 17.04 -24.69
C ASP A 37 -1.55 17.15 -23.20
N LEU A 38 -2.64 17.88 -22.92
CA LEU A 38 -3.12 18.11 -21.56
C LEU A 38 -3.79 16.87 -20.93
N GLU A 39 -4.23 15.91 -21.74
CA GLU A 39 -4.88 14.68 -21.25
C GLU A 39 -3.83 13.68 -20.73
N HIS A 40 -2.65 13.62 -21.37
CA HIS A 40 -1.54 12.74 -21.00
C HIS A 40 -0.43 13.44 -20.20
N ARG A 41 -0.70 14.63 -19.64
CA ARG A 41 0.29 15.40 -18.86
C ARG A 41 0.58 14.82 -17.47
N GLU A 42 -0.26 13.90 -16.96
CA GLU A 42 -0.15 13.31 -15.65
C GLU A 42 0.14 11.80 -15.75
N VAL A 43 1.27 11.40 -15.17
CA VAL A 43 1.71 10.00 -15.17
C VAL A 43 2.08 9.55 -13.78
N SER A 44 2.06 8.23 -13.60
CA SER A 44 2.40 7.58 -12.34
C SER A 44 3.49 6.54 -12.52
N VAL A 45 4.38 6.45 -11.52
CA VAL A 45 5.42 5.43 -11.40
C VAL A 45 5.31 4.73 -10.06
N VAL A 46 5.24 3.39 -10.09
CA VAL A 46 5.16 2.55 -8.90
C VAL A 46 6.51 1.89 -8.64
N LEU A 47 7.16 2.29 -7.54
CA LEU A 47 8.42 1.72 -7.08
C LEU A 47 8.30 1.24 -5.63
N PRO A 48 8.51 -0.04 -5.33
CA PRO A 48 8.52 -0.55 -3.97
C PRO A 48 9.46 0.23 -3.05
N VAL A 49 9.18 0.16 -1.74
CA VAL A 49 10.09 0.70 -0.72
C VAL A 49 11.47 0.09 -0.93
N GLY A 50 12.53 0.91 -0.91
CA GLY A 50 13.90 0.42 -1.14
C GLY A 50 14.35 0.47 -2.61
N CYS A 51 13.48 0.61 -3.60
CA CYS A 51 13.86 0.67 -5.02
C CYS A 51 14.39 2.03 -5.49
N GLY A 52 14.50 3.02 -4.61
CA GLY A 52 15.20 4.28 -4.91
C GLY A 52 14.30 5.40 -5.43
N LYS A 53 13.05 5.52 -4.95
CA LYS A 53 12.11 6.61 -5.29
C LYS A 53 12.75 8.00 -5.24
N SER A 54 13.44 8.36 -4.14
CA SER A 54 14.08 9.67 -4.01
C SER A 54 15.11 9.94 -5.12
N GLY A 55 15.85 8.92 -5.55
CA GLY A 55 16.77 9.05 -6.68
C GLY A 55 16.05 9.22 -8.00
N LEU A 56 14.92 8.54 -8.21
CA LEU A 56 14.09 8.77 -9.40
C LEU A 56 13.55 10.20 -9.44
N LEU A 57 13.08 10.73 -8.30
CA LEU A 57 12.62 12.13 -8.20
C LEU A 57 13.72 13.15 -8.52
N ALA A 58 14.99 12.81 -8.21
CA ALA A 58 16.13 13.62 -8.62
C ALA A 58 16.42 13.51 -10.14
N LEU A 59 16.20 12.33 -10.74
CA LEU A 59 16.46 12.07 -12.16
C LEU A 59 15.34 12.58 -13.10
N ALA A 60 14.09 12.53 -12.67
CA ALA A 60 12.92 12.80 -13.49
C ALA A 60 12.93 14.19 -14.17
N PRO A 61 13.42 15.29 -13.56
CA PRO A 61 13.53 16.57 -14.25
C PRO A 61 14.40 16.52 -15.50
N PHE A 62 15.45 15.68 -15.53
CA PHE A 62 16.26 15.47 -16.72
C PHE A 62 15.51 14.68 -17.81
N ALA A 63 14.78 13.63 -17.41
CA ALA A 63 13.99 12.83 -18.35
C ALA A 63 12.95 13.69 -19.09
N ILE A 64 12.31 14.60 -18.37
CA ILE A 64 11.27 15.51 -18.87
C ILE A 64 11.89 16.77 -19.51
N ARG A 65 13.18 17.05 -19.29
CA ARG A 65 13.87 18.29 -19.68
C ARG A 65 13.15 19.53 -19.13
N ALA A 66 12.85 19.49 -17.81
CA ALA A 66 12.15 20.56 -17.15
C ALA A 66 13.01 21.83 -17.05
N ARG A 67 12.40 23.01 -17.16
CA ARG A 67 13.06 24.28 -16.83
C ARG A 67 13.09 24.50 -15.33
N ARG A 68 11.96 24.27 -14.67
CA ARG A 68 11.84 24.37 -13.20
C ARG A 68 10.86 23.34 -12.68
N ALA A 69 11.30 22.53 -11.75
CA ALA A 69 10.50 21.48 -11.13
C ALA A 69 10.03 21.86 -9.71
N LEU A 70 8.80 21.49 -9.37
CA LEU A 70 8.28 21.50 -8.00
C LEU A 70 8.24 20.06 -7.48
N LEU A 71 8.92 19.80 -6.37
CA LEU A 71 8.90 18.51 -5.68
C LEU A 71 8.11 18.62 -4.38
N VAL A 72 6.97 17.95 -4.31
CA VAL A 72 6.04 18.00 -3.18
C VAL A 72 6.17 16.73 -2.36
N ALA A 73 6.70 16.85 -1.15
CA ALA A 73 6.82 15.77 -0.19
C ALA A 73 5.56 15.67 0.69
N PRO A 74 5.25 14.48 1.24
CA PRO A 74 4.10 14.30 2.11
C PRO A 74 4.24 15.02 3.46
N ASN A 75 5.47 15.18 3.96
CA ASN A 75 5.76 15.88 5.22
C ASN A 75 7.13 16.58 5.21
N LEU A 76 7.38 17.41 6.26
CA LEU A 76 8.60 18.20 6.38
C LEU A 76 9.87 17.35 6.49
N LYS A 77 9.82 16.20 7.17
CA LYS A 77 11.01 15.35 7.37
C LYS A 77 11.50 14.75 6.06
N ILE A 78 10.57 14.33 5.20
CA ILE A 78 10.89 13.83 3.86
C ILE A 78 11.34 14.98 2.96
N ALA A 79 10.70 16.16 3.05
CA ALA A 79 11.15 17.35 2.33
C ALA A 79 12.60 17.71 2.68
N ASP A 80 12.95 17.69 3.97
CA ASP A 80 14.33 17.93 4.43
C ASP A 80 15.33 16.90 3.90
N GLN A 81 14.92 15.63 3.80
CA GLN A 81 15.75 14.58 3.23
C GLN A 81 15.98 14.80 1.73
N LEU A 82 14.90 15.03 0.96
CA LEU A 82 14.96 15.28 -0.47
C LEU A 82 15.79 16.53 -0.79
N LEU A 83 15.63 17.60 0.00
CA LEU A 83 16.43 18.81 -0.17
C LEU A 83 17.92 18.54 0.05
N ARG A 84 18.31 17.77 1.09
CA ARG A 84 19.70 17.36 1.31
C ARG A 84 20.26 16.54 0.15
N ASP A 85 19.48 15.56 -0.35
CA ASP A 85 19.87 14.73 -1.48
C ASP A 85 20.11 15.57 -2.76
N LEU A 86 19.49 16.75 -2.86
CA LEU A 86 19.59 17.68 -3.99
C LEU A 86 20.54 18.87 -3.75
N THR A 87 21.09 19.03 -2.54
CA THR A 87 21.95 20.16 -2.20
C THR A 87 23.43 19.83 -2.44
N PRO A 88 24.13 20.53 -3.36
CA PRO A 88 25.51 20.20 -3.77
C PRO A 88 26.54 20.19 -2.62
N SER A 89 26.33 20.96 -1.57
CA SER A 89 27.21 21.02 -0.40
C SER A 89 26.98 19.91 0.63
N ASP A 90 25.93 19.11 0.49
CA ASP A 90 25.63 18.01 1.41
C ASP A 90 26.46 16.77 1.04
N PRO A 91 27.05 16.04 2.03
CA PRO A 91 27.77 14.79 1.77
C PRO A 91 26.94 13.69 1.10
N LYS A 92 25.61 13.78 1.17
CA LYS A 92 24.66 12.84 0.57
C LYS A 92 24.14 13.28 -0.81
N TYR A 93 24.74 14.31 -1.38
CA TYR A 93 24.35 14.85 -2.67
C TYR A 93 24.23 13.76 -3.74
N PHE A 94 23.03 13.60 -4.29
CA PHE A 94 22.68 12.45 -5.13
C PHE A 94 23.48 12.41 -6.44
N TYR A 95 23.58 13.53 -7.16
CA TYR A 95 24.13 13.51 -8.53
C TYR A 95 25.61 13.14 -8.59
N THR A 96 26.42 13.64 -7.69
CA THR A 96 27.84 13.25 -7.61
C THR A 96 28.01 11.91 -6.89
N GLY A 97 27.25 11.67 -5.81
CA GLY A 97 27.30 10.42 -5.04
C GLY A 97 26.88 9.18 -5.85
N ARG A 98 26.14 9.37 -6.93
CA ARG A 98 25.69 8.32 -7.85
C ARG A 98 26.28 8.43 -9.25
N ASN A 99 27.31 9.24 -9.45
CA ASN A 99 27.97 9.44 -10.75
C ASN A 99 26.99 9.84 -11.87
N VAL A 100 25.90 10.55 -11.53
CA VAL A 100 24.91 11.03 -12.50
C VAL A 100 25.43 12.25 -13.25
N LEU A 101 26.04 13.20 -12.53
CA LEU A 101 26.66 14.38 -13.09
C LEU A 101 28.12 14.45 -12.70
N GLY A 102 28.96 14.85 -13.68
CA GLY A 102 30.35 15.25 -13.48
C GLY A 102 30.52 16.77 -13.63
N GLY A 103 31.65 17.28 -13.20
CA GLY A 103 31.97 18.71 -13.32
C GLY A 103 31.54 19.53 -12.10
N ASN A 104 31.44 20.86 -12.29
CA ASN A 104 31.20 21.83 -11.21
C ASN A 104 29.87 22.61 -11.37
N THR A 105 29.03 22.23 -12.33
CA THR A 105 27.73 22.86 -12.58
C THR A 105 26.62 21.87 -12.24
N PHE A 106 25.71 22.28 -11.39
CA PHE A 106 24.63 21.44 -10.85
C PHE A 106 23.31 22.20 -10.85
N PRO A 107 22.16 21.50 -10.89
CA PRO A 107 20.87 22.13 -10.65
C PRO A 107 20.82 22.77 -9.26
N GLU A 108 20.26 23.99 -9.18
CA GLU A 108 20.13 24.76 -7.95
C GLU A 108 18.84 24.40 -7.22
N PRO A 109 18.89 23.89 -5.99
CA PRO A 109 17.70 23.61 -5.19
C PRO A 109 17.30 24.82 -4.34
N ALA A 110 15.98 25.00 -4.14
CA ALA A 110 15.43 25.88 -3.12
C ALA A 110 14.29 25.22 -2.36
N GLU A 111 13.87 25.79 -1.24
CA GLU A 111 12.71 25.28 -0.50
C GLU A 111 11.64 26.35 -0.28
N ILE A 112 10.38 25.91 -0.26
CA ILE A 112 9.28 26.71 0.29
C ILE A 112 9.00 26.21 1.71
N ARG A 113 9.37 27.05 2.70
CA ARG A 113 9.17 26.76 4.13
C ARG A 113 8.77 28.01 4.91
N GLY A 114 7.51 28.07 5.32
CA GLY A 114 7.00 29.15 6.17
C GLY A 114 7.24 30.56 5.58
N ALA A 115 7.65 31.49 6.43
CA ALA A 115 7.88 32.88 6.07
C ALA A 115 9.31 33.21 5.63
N SER A 116 10.24 32.27 5.80
CA SER A 116 11.68 32.53 5.60
C SER A 116 12.15 32.40 4.15
N SER A 117 11.39 31.74 3.30
CA SER A 117 11.75 31.62 1.88
C SER A 117 11.57 32.94 1.13
N ASN A 118 12.45 33.21 0.18
CA ASN A 118 12.46 34.42 -0.63
C ASN A 118 12.05 34.07 -2.07
N ILE A 119 11.24 34.89 -2.70
CA ILE A 119 10.82 34.69 -4.11
C ILE A 119 12.01 34.73 -5.05
N ALA A 120 13.03 35.54 -4.78
CA ALA A 120 14.24 35.61 -5.59
C ALA A 120 15.03 34.29 -5.59
N ASP A 121 15.06 33.55 -4.48
CA ASP A 121 15.70 32.24 -4.39
C ASP A 121 14.92 31.22 -5.26
N LEU A 122 13.58 31.32 -5.26
CA LEU A 122 12.75 30.46 -6.10
C LEU A 122 12.91 30.78 -7.60
N ASP A 123 13.11 32.06 -7.94
CA ASP A 123 13.37 32.51 -9.31
C ASP A 123 14.73 31.98 -9.86
N GLU A 124 15.69 31.77 -8.97
CA GLU A 124 17.02 31.24 -9.33
C GLU A 124 17.12 29.73 -9.30
N ALA A 125 16.16 29.03 -8.67
CA ALA A 125 16.18 27.59 -8.50
C ALA A 125 15.75 26.83 -9.76
N ASP A 126 16.41 25.71 -10.04
CA ASP A 126 15.98 24.71 -11.04
C ASP A 126 14.97 23.72 -10.45
N ILE A 127 15.04 23.47 -9.12
CA ILE A 127 14.11 22.62 -8.39
C ILE A 127 13.73 23.24 -7.04
N VAL A 128 12.42 23.24 -6.76
CA VAL A 128 11.88 23.74 -5.51
C VAL A 128 11.27 22.58 -4.72
N VAL A 129 11.73 22.37 -3.50
CA VAL A 129 11.21 21.33 -2.61
C VAL A 129 10.26 21.94 -1.59
N THR A 130 9.14 21.28 -1.36
CA THR A 130 8.15 21.69 -0.34
C THR A 130 7.39 20.50 0.20
N ASN A 131 6.56 20.74 1.22
CA ASN A 131 5.53 19.79 1.60
C ASN A 131 4.15 20.39 1.36
N ILE A 132 3.15 19.53 1.15
CA ILE A 132 1.82 19.95 0.73
C ILE A 132 1.16 20.93 1.70
N GLN A 133 1.41 20.81 3.02
CA GLN A 133 0.82 21.71 4.04
C GLN A 133 1.28 23.15 3.90
N GLN A 134 2.42 23.43 3.27
CA GLN A 134 2.89 24.78 2.99
C GLN A 134 2.07 25.47 1.90
N LEU A 135 1.41 24.69 1.05
CA LEU A 135 0.67 25.17 -0.12
C LEU A 135 -0.87 25.10 0.06
N GLN A 136 -1.38 24.44 1.11
CA GLN A 136 -2.81 24.18 1.33
C GLN A 136 -3.56 25.21 2.18
N ARG A 137 -2.88 26.01 2.99
CA ARG A 137 -3.56 26.90 3.95
C ARG A 137 -4.24 28.07 3.23
N GLU A 138 -5.44 28.46 3.69
CA GLU A 138 -6.14 29.68 3.22
C GLU A 138 -5.26 30.93 3.31
N SER A 139 -4.30 30.95 4.24
CA SER A 139 -3.28 31.99 4.39
C SER A 139 -2.03 31.73 3.54
N ASN A 140 -2.10 30.84 2.55
CA ASN A 140 -0.99 30.53 1.68
C ASN A 140 -0.59 31.76 0.86
N ARG A 141 0.58 32.30 1.16
CA ARG A 141 1.12 33.46 0.45
C ARG A 141 1.86 33.10 -0.85
N TRP A 142 2.21 31.83 -1.03
CA TRP A 142 3.11 31.42 -2.12
C TRP A 142 2.39 31.28 -3.46
N LEU A 143 1.29 30.54 -3.52
CA LEU A 143 0.56 30.34 -4.77
C LEU A 143 0.18 31.66 -5.48
N PRO A 144 -0.33 32.69 -4.76
CA PRO A 144 -0.63 33.96 -5.41
C PRO A 144 0.58 34.73 -5.96
N LEU A 145 1.80 34.41 -5.47
CA LEU A 145 3.04 35.05 -5.91
C LEU A 145 3.71 34.32 -7.08
N LEU A 146 3.32 33.06 -7.33
CA LEU A 146 3.89 32.23 -8.39
C LEU A 146 3.01 32.30 -9.65
N ALA A 147 3.59 32.67 -10.76
CA ALA A 147 2.87 32.71 -12.04
C ALA A 147 2.38 31.31 -12.44
N PRO A 148 1.26 31.17 -13.21
CA PRO A 148 0.73 29.86 -13.63
C PRO A 148 1.70 29.01 -14.47
N ASP A 149 2.73 29.59 -15.03
CA ASP A 149 3.80 28.95 -15.80
C ASP A 149 5.14 28.90 -15.06
N PHE A 150 5.14 29.18 -13.74
CA PHE A 150 6.34 29.20 -12.92
C PHE A 150 7.03 27.84 -12.86
N PHE A 151 6.25 26.76 -12.74
CA PHE A 151 6.72 25.38 -12.81
C PHE A 151 6.19 24.71 -14.09
N ASP A 152 7.06 23.98 -14.79
CA ASP A 152 6.70 23.16 -15.94
C ASP A 152 6.71 21.66 -15.62
N LEU A 153 7.12 21.29 -14.40
CA LEU A 153 7.02 19.95 -13.84
C LEU A 153 6.62 20.02 -12.36
N ILE A 154 5.63 19.20 -11.97
CA ILE A 154 5.27 18.97 -10.57
C ILE A 154 5.45 17.49 -10.28
N MET A 155 6.21 17.16 -9.25
CA MET A 155 6.47 15.80 -8.81
C MET A 155 5.90 15.60 -7.41
N PHE A 156 5.17 14.52 -7.24
CA PHE A 156 4.58 14.16 -5.96
C PHE A 156 5.22 12.88 -5.42
N ASP A 157 5.86 12.98 -4.26
CA ASP A 157 6.35 11.81 -3.52
C ASP A 157 5.23 11.24 -2.66
N GLU A 158 5.13 9.92 -2.61
CA GLU A 158 4.07 9.16 -1.91
C GLU A 158 2.65 9.62 -2.31
N ALA A 159 2.42 9.69 -3.61
CA ALA A 159 1.18 10.23 -4.21
C ALA A 159 -0.11 9.52 -3.77
N HIS A 160 -0.02 8.36 -3.11
CA HIS A 160 -1.16 7.65 -2.53
C HIS A 160 -1.80 8.40 -1.32
N HIS A 161 -1.12 9.41 -0.74
CA HIS A 161 -1.69 10.30 0.27
C HIS A 161 -2.56 11.42 -0.30
N ASN A 162 -2.83 11.41 -1.59
CA ASN A 162 -3.65 12.40 -2.27
C ASN A 162 -5.03 12.56 -1.60
N VAL A 163 -5.13 13.55 -0.71
CA VAL A 163 -6.44 14.12 -0.36
C VAL A 163 -6.82 14.99 -1.55
N ALA A 164 -7.80 14.57 -2.34
CA ALA A 164 -8.13 15.08 -3.67
C ALA A 164 -8.16 16.63 -3.78
N GLU A 165 -8.66 17.32 -2.78
CA GLU A 165 -8.82 18.79 -2.80
C GLU A 165 -7.50 19.57 -2.81
N SER A 166 -6.46 19.08 -2.14
CA SER A 166 -5.21 19.86 -1.98
C SER A 166 -4.31 19.82 -3.21
N TRP A 167 -4.35 18.73 -3.93
CA TRP A 167 -3.52 18.51 -5.11
C TRP A 167 -4.19 19.12 -6.35
N ASP A 168 -5.51 19.16 -6.36
CA ASP A 168 -6.28 19.83 -7.40
C ASP A 168 -6.01 21.33 -7.44
N VAL A 169 -5.74 21.95 -6.28
CA VAL A 169 -5.31 23.36 -6.22
C VAL A 169 -4.02 23.58 -7.02
N LEU A 170 -3.02 22.70 -6.90
CA LEU A 170 -1.77 22.82 -7.67
C LEU A 170 -1.99 22.54 -9.16
N ARG A 171 -2.80 21.52 -9.50
CA ARG A 171 -3.15 21.20 -10.89
C ARG A 171 -3.87 22.35 -11.59
N GLN A 172 -4.75 23.05 -10.85
CA GLN A 172 -5.50 24.19 -11.38
C GLN A 172 -4.63 25.45 -11.48
N HIS A 173 -3.72 25.65 -10.51
CA HIS A 173 -2.85 26.83 -10.49
C HIS A 173 -1.77 26.77 -11.60
N PHE A 174 -1.24 25.57 -11.87
CA PHE A 174 -0.22 25.33 -12.90
C PHE A 174 -0.77 24.43 -14.03
N PRO A 175 -1.68 24.94 -14.87
CA PRO A 175 -2.45 24.12 -15.80
C PRO A 175 -1.60 23.53 -16.92
N ALA A 176 -0.45 24.10 -17.23
CA ALA A 176 0.47 23.60 -18.27
C ALA A 176 1.60 22.72 -17.71
N ALA A 177 1.71 22.55 -16.39
CA ALA A 177 2.76 21.74 -15.81
C ALA A 177 2.49 20.25 -16.05
N ARG A 178 3.56 19.51 -16.39
CA ARG A 178 3.56 18.04 -16.42
C ARG A 178 3.55 17.53 -14.99
N ILE A 179 2.91 16.40 -14.75
CA ILE A 179 2.73 15.86 -13.39
C ILE A 179 3.27 14.44 -13.33
N LEU A 180 4.18 14.20 -12.39
CA LEU A 180 4.73 12.89 -12.10
C LEU A 180 4.37 12.48 -10.67
N ASN A 181 3.59 11.42 -10.55
CA ASN A 181 3.25 10.79 -9.28
C ASN A 181 4.20 9.62 -9.02
N VAL A 182 4.85 9.57 -7.86
CA VAL A 182 5.71 8.45 -7.47
C VAL A 182 5.20 7.85 -6.17
N SER A 183 5.01 6.55 -6.13
CA SER A 183 4.51 5.85 -4.92
C SER A 183 5.10 4.45 -4.79
N ALA A 184 5.02 3.90 -3.57
CA ALA A 184 5.31 2.49 -3.32
C ALA A 184 4.12 1.58 -3.61
N THR A 185 2.92 2.13 -3.72
CA THR A 185 1.68 1.40 -3.97
C THR A 185 0.89 2.09 -5.09
N PRO A 186 0.21 1.33 -5.96
CA PRO A 186 -0.61 1.90 -7.02
C PRO A 186 -1.92 2.47 -6.49
N THR A 187 -2.35 2.03 -5.30
CA THR A 187 -3.62 2.40 -4.70
C THR A 187 -3.46 3.46 -3.62
N ARG A 188 -4.38 4.39 -3.60
CA ARG A 188 -4.50 5.44 -2.58
C ARG A 188 -5.07 4.87 -1.27
N ALA A 189 -4.98 5.64 -0.19
CA ALA A 189 -5.57 5.27 1.10
C ALA A 189 -7.11 5.10 1.06
N ASP A 190 -7.77 5.73 0.08
CA ASP A 190 -9.21 5.58 -0.21
C ASP A 190 -9.55 4.37 -1.09
N GLY A 191 -8.57 3.53 -1.44
CA GLY A 191 -8.74 2.35 -2.29
C GLY A 191 -8.75 2.64 -3.80
N ARG A 192 -8.64 3.91 -4.22
CA ARG A 192 -8.58 4.28 -5.64
C ARG A 192 -7.18 4.15 -6.20
N VAL A 193 -7.04 3.91 -7.49
CA VAL A 193 -5.76 3.95 -8.19
C VAL A 193 -5.20 5.39 -8.20
N MET A 194 -3.89 5.52 -8.25
CA MET A 194 -3.20 6.80 -8.39
C MET A 194 -3.71 7.55 -9.62
N ALA A 195 -3.67 8.88 -9.56
CA ALA A 195 -4.04 9.70 -10.70
C ALA A 195 -3.01 9.59 -11.83
N GLY A 196 -3.47 9.73 -13.08
CA GLY A 196 -2.64 9.62 -14.26
C GLY A 196 -2.37 8.17 -14.72
N GLU A 197 -1.78 8.04 -15.89
CA GLU A 197 -1.40 6.75 -16.45
C GLU A 197 -0.21 6.15 -15.71
N ILE A 198 -0.27 4.86 -15.32
CA ILE A 198 0.88 4.15 -14.75
C ILE A 198 1.79 3.72 -15.90
N ILE A 199 2.83 4.52 -16.16
CA ILE A 199 3.79 4.28 -17.24
C ILE A 199 4.91 3.32 -16.88
N TYR A 200 5.12 3.07 -15.59
CA TYR A 200 6.12 2.13 -15.11
C TYR A 200 5.77 1.58 -13.72
N SER A 201 5.95 0.29 -13.55
CA SER A 201 5.84 -0.40 -12.26
C SER A 201 6.97 -1.42 -12.12
N TYR A 202 7.58 -1.49 -10.95
CA TYR A 202 8.62 -2.47 -10.64
C TYR A 202 8.09 -3.51 -9.66
N PRO A 203 8.05 -4.81 -10.02
CA PRO A 203 7.50 -5.86 -9.16
C PRO A 203 8.32 -6.04 -7.87
N ILE A 204 7.64 -6.26 -6.74
CA ILE A 204 8.32 -6.56 -5.46
C ILE A 204 9.12 -7.85 -5.58
N ALA A 205 8.61 -8.86 -6.30
CA ALA A 205 9.31 -10.11 -6.57
C ALA A 205 10.70 -9.85 -7.16
N ARG A 206 10.77 -9.01 -8.19
CA ARG A 206 12.03 -8.63 -8.82
C ARG A 206 12.93 -7.82 -7.86
N ALA A 207 12.34 -6.94 -7.03
CA ALA A 207 13.08 -6.19 -6.03
C ALA A 207 13.73 -7.11 -4.96
N VAL A 208 13.05 -8.18 -4.57
CA VAL A 208 13.58 -9.22 -3.68
C VAL A 208 14.71 -10.00 -4.37
N GLU A 209 14.49 -10.45 -5.62
CA GLU A 209 15.49 -11.18 -6.43
C GLU A 209 16.77 -10.36 -6.60
N MET A 210 16.65 -9.06 -6.88
CA MET A 210 17.78 -8.15 -7.01
C MET A 210 18.40 -7.70 -5.67
N GLY A 211 17.82 -8.14 -4.55
CA GLY A 211 18.28 -7.78 -3.21
C GLY A 211 18.08 -6.31 -2.83
N TYR A 212 17.14 -5.61 -3.47
CA TYR A 212 16.81 -4.22 -3.12
C TYR A 212 15.91 -4.14 -1.89
N VAL A 213 15.16 -5.19 -1.62
CA VAL A 213 14.29 -5.33 -0.46
C VAL A 213 14.48 -6.69 0.21
N LYS A 214 14.12 -6.77 1.50
CA LYS A 214 14.13 -8.02 2.25
C LYS A 214 13.05 -8.97 1.74
N GLN A 215 13.36 -10.26 1.79
CA GLN A 215 12.36 -11.32 1.63
C GLN A 215 11.39 -11.30 2.82
N ILE A 216 10.08 -11.38 2.55
CA ILE A 216 9.05 -11.30 3.60
C ILE A 216 8.32 -12.64 3.73
N THR A 217 8.14 -13.08 4.97
CA THR A 217 7.36 -14.27 5.32
C THR A 217 6.28 -13.91 6.33
N GLY A 218 5.03 -14.32 6.06
CA GLY A 218 3.91 -14.14 6.99
C GLY A 218 3.78 -15.32 7.95
N TYR A 219 3.34 -15.04 9.17
CA TYR A 219 2.97 -16.03 10.17
C TYR A 219 1.61 -15.70 10.75
N ARG A 220 0.64 -16.56 10.46
CA ARG A 220 -0.73 -16.43 10.94
C ARG A 220 -0.93 -17.28 12.19
N LEU A 221 -1.45 -16.65 13.25
CA LEU A 221 -1.81 -17.29 14.50
C LEU A 221 -3.26 -17.79 14.42
N ASN A 222 -3.42 -19.10 14.44
CA ASN A 222 -4.69 -19.79 14.33
C ASN A 222 -5.02 -20.48 15.66
N PRO A 223 -5.92 -19.95 16.52
CA PRO A 223 -6.41 -20.68 17.68
C PRO A 223 -7.27 -21.87 17.22
N THR A 224 -7.11 -23.02 17.84
CA THR A 224 -7.99 -24.17 17.60
C THR A 224 -9.38 -23.89 18.17
N THR A 225 -9.44 -23.26 19.33
CA THR A 225 -10.67 -22.86 20.02
C THR A 225 -10.51 -21.46 20.59
N LEU A 226 -11.57 -20.68 20.53
CA LEU A 226 -11.65 -19.34 21.09
C LEU A 226 -12.94 -19.20 21.91
N HIS A 227 -12.81 -18.64 23.10
CA HIS A 227 -13.91 -18.37 24.02
C HIS A 227 -14.15 -16.87 24.11
N TYR A 228 -15.42 -16.45 24.05
CA TYR A 228 -15.80 -15.06 24.22
C TYR A 228 -17.20 -14.90 24.81
N VAL A 229 -17.46 -13.74 25.39
CA VAL A 229 -18.79 -13.31 25.83
C VAL A 229 -19.22 -12.08 25.03
N ARG A 230 -20.48 -12.00 24.61
CA ARG A 230 -20.99 -10.83 23.86
C ARG A 230 -21.22 -9.62 24.76
N HIS A 231 -21.77 -9.87 25.95
CA HIS A 231 -21.99 -8.84 26.96
C HIS A 231 -21.57 -9.37 28.32
N GLU A 232 -21.21 -8.46 29.24
CA GLU A 232 -20.86 -8.82 30.60
C GLU A 232 -22.04 -9.55 31.29
N GLY A 233 -21.80 -10.78 31.77
CA GLY A 233 -22.82 -11.63 32.37
C GLY A 233 -23.50 -12.61 31.41
N ASP A 234 -23.21 -12.58 30.12
CA ASP A 234 -23.68 -13.58 29.17
C ASP A 234 -22.97 -14.93 29.36
N VAL A 235 -23.58 -15.97 28.81
CA VAL A 235 -22.94 -17.29 28.73
C VAL A 235 -21.75 -17.22 27.78
N GLU A 236 -20.63 -17.81 28.20
CA GLU A 236 -19.44 -17.92 27.38
C GLU A 236 -19.73 -18.75 26.10
N ILE A 237 -19.30 -18.25 24.99
CA ILE A 237 -19.47 -18.87 23.67
C ILE A 237 -18.11 -19.42 23.23
N GLU A 238 -18.09 -20.72 22.95
CA GLU A 238 -16.93 -21.42 22.38
C GLU A 238 -17.07 -21.51 20.87
N VAL A 239 -16.02 -21.16 20.12
CA VAL A 239 -16.00 -21.22 18.66
C VAL A 239 -14.70 -21.82 18.15
N GLY A 240 -14.81 -22.65 17.10
CA GLY A 240 -13.66 -23.20 16.40
C GLY A 240 -13.06 -22.20 15.37
N LEU A 241 -11.93 -22.58 14.79
CA LEU A 241 -11.14 -21.74 13.89
C LEU A 241 -11.96 -21.14 12.72
N ASP A 242 -12.83 -21.93 12.08
CA ASP A 242 -13.63 -21.47 10.94
C ASP A 242 -14.60 -20.35 11.34
N GLU A 243 -15.20 -20.46 12.53
CA GLU A 243 -16.08 -19.41 13.04
C GLU A 243 -15.30 -18.17 13.48
N VAL A 244 -14.09 -18.32 14.02
CA VAL A 244 -13.19 -17.19 14.33
C VAL A 244 -12.85 -16.42 13.04
N ARG A 245 -12.54 -17.12 11.96
CA ARG A 245 -12.30 -16.51 10.64
C ARG A 245 -13.53 -15.76 10.15
N ARG A 246 -14.71 -16.43 10.16
CA ARG A 246 -15.97 -15.84 9.74
C ARG A 246 -16.35 -14.59 10.53
N LEU A 247 -16.24 -14.66 11.87
CA LEU A 247 -16.51 -13.50 12.73
C LEU A 247 -15.50 -12.37 12.46
N GLY A 248 -14.22 -12.72 12.27
CA GLY A 248 -13.19 -11.77 11.89
C GLY A 248 -13.48 -11.04 10.56
N GLU A 249 -14.14 -11.67 9.61
CA GLU A 249 -14.52 -11.06 8.32
C GLU A 249 -15.76 -10.16 8.42
N VAL A 250 -16.77 -10.55 9.18
CA VAL A 250 -18.10 -9.91 9.13
C VAL A 250 -18.41 -9.00 10.32
N ASP A 251 -17.76 -9.19 11.48
CA ASP A 251 -18.07 -8.48 12.73
C ASP A 251 -16.92 -7.54 13.13
N ALA A 252 -17.11 -6.24 12.94
CA ALA A 252 -16.13 -5.21 13.27
C ALA A 252 -15.86 -5.11 14.78
N GLY A 253 -16.89 -5.34 15.62
CA GLY A 253 -16.76 -5.38 17.08
C GLY A 253 -15.89 -6.55 17.51
N PHE A 254 -16.13 -7.73 16.95
CA PHE A 254 -15.34 -8.93 17.21
C PHE A 254 -13.87 -8.76 16.80
N ARG A 255 -13.60 -8.18 15.60
CA ARG A 255 -12.23 -7.86 15.17
C ARG A 255 -11.50 -6.96 16.15
N ARG A 256 -12.18 -5.88 16.60
CA ARG A 256 -11.59 -4.94 17.57
C ARG A 256 -11.31 -5.63 18.90
N SER A 257 -12.23 -6.46 19.38
CA SER A 257 -12.08 -7.21 20.62
C SER A 257 -10.94 -8.21 20.55
N ILE A 258 -10.79 -8.93 19.43
CA ILE A 258 -9.67 -9.85 19.25
C ILE A 258 -8.34 -9.13 19.39
N VAL A 259 -8.10 -8.10 18.58
CA VAL A 259 -6.79 -7.43 18.54
C VAL A 259 -6.46 -6.67 19.83
N SER A 260 -7.45 -6.34 20.66
CA SER A 260 -7.27 -5.66 21.95
C SER A 260 -7.31 -6.61 23.16
N SER A 261 -7.66 -7.89 22.97
CA SER A 261 -7.72 -8.83 24.09
C SER A 261 -6.33 -9.16 24.65
N ASP A 262 -6.22 -9.30 25.97
CA ASP A 262 -4.95 -9.63 26.63
C ASP A 262 -4.34 -10.95 26.14
N ALA A 263 -5.18 -11.93 25.85
CA ALA A 263 -4.78 -13.22 25.27
C ALA A 263 -4.12 -13.04 23.90
N THR A 264 -4.75 -12.30 22.98
CA THR A 264 -4.19 -12.03 21.64
C THR A 264 -2.92 -11.18 21.73
N LEU A 265 -2.90 -10.14 22.59
CA LEU A 265 -1.70 -9.33 22.83
C LEU A 265 -0.52 -10.19 23.26
N THR A 266 -0.74 -11.10 24.20
CA THR A 266 0.29 -12.03 24.68
C THR A 266 0.77 -12.93 23.56
N THR A 267 -0.14 -13.55 22.83
CA THR A 267 0.18 -14.53 21.77
C THR A 267 0.96 -13.90 20.60
N ILE A 268 0.53 -12.73 20.12
CA ILE A 268 1.25 -12.02 19.05
C ILE A 268 2.64 -11.57 19.55
N ALA A 269 2.74 -11.05 20.79
CA ALA A 269 4.01 -10.63 21.38
C ALA A 269 4.97 -11.81 21.50
N GLU A 270 4.55 -12.94 22.08
CA GLU A 270 5.37 -14.14 22.23
C GLU A 270 5.82 -14.71 20.87
N ALA A 271 4.92 -14.80 19.89
CA ALA A 271 5.25 -15.28 18.56
C ALA A 271 6.26 -14.35 17.85
N SER A 272 6.08 -13.03 17.95
CA SER A 272 7.00 -12.05 17.36
C SER A 272 8.38 -12.07 18.03
N ILE A 273 8.44 -12.25 19.36
CA ILE A 273 9.71 -12.41 20.10
C ILE A 273 10.42 -13.69 19.68
N ARG A 274 9.69 -14.80 19.58
CA ARG A 274 10.27 -16.06 19.11
C ARG A 274 10.87 -15.89 17.71
N LYS A 275 10.14 -15.28 16.78
CA LYS A 275 10.64 -15.01 15.43
C LYS A 275 11.84 -14.05 15.40
N LEU A 276 11.84 -13.02 16.24
CA LEU A 276 12.99 -12.14 16.38
C LEU A 276 14.24 -12.89 16.86
N ARG A 277 14.09 -13.77 17.87
CA ARG A 277 15.21 -14.57 18.39
C ARG A 277 15.74 -15.54 17.34
N GLU A 278 14.86 -16.24 16.61
CA GLU A 278 15.21 -17.13 15.50
C GLU A 278 16.02 -16.36 14.42
N LEU A 279 15.52 -15.18 14.01
CA LEU A 279 16.22 -14.35 13.02
C LEU A 279 17.59 -13.85 13.52
N ARG A 280 17.66 -13.36 14.78
CA ARG A 280 18.92 -12.90 15.38
C ARG A 280 19.97 -14.00 15.44
N GLU A 281 19.57 -15.23 15.76
CA GLU A 281 20.44 -16.40 15.83
C GLU A 281 20.95 -16.80 14.44
N VAL A 282 20.05 -16.99 13.48
CA VAL A 282 20.39 -17.42 12.10
C VAL A 282 21.21 -16.36 11.38
N ALA A 283 20.84 -15.09 11.50
CA ALA A 283 21.53 -13.96 10.88
C ALA A 283 22.82 -13.56 11.60
N ARG A 284 23.03 -14.01 12.84
CA ARG A 284 24.08 -13.53 13.76
C ARG A 284 24.07 -12.00 13.90
N GLU A 285 22.87 -11.41 13.89
CA GLU A 285 22.67 -9.97 13.93
C GLU A 285 21.75 -9.58 15.11
N PRO A 286 22.34 -9.23 16.27
CA PRO A 286 21.57 -8.94 17.48
C PRO A 286 20.77 -7.63 17.43
N ARG A 287 21.08 -6.74 16.46
CA ARG A 287 20.41 -5.44 16.29
C ARG A 287 19.06 -5.52 15.62
N LEU A 288 18.64 -6.68 15.10
CA LEU A 288 17.30 -6.87 14.51
C LEU A 288 16.22 -6.51 15.54
N LYS A 289 15.11 -5.91 15.07
CA LYS A 289 14.08 -5.29 15.90
C LYS A 289 12.67 -5.64 15.44
N ILE A 290 11.72 -5.43 16.36
CA ILE A 290 10.29 -5.55 16.08
C ILE A 290 9.69 -4.14 15.88
N ILE A 291 8.81 -4.01 14.89
CA ILE A 291 7.85 -2.92 14.80
C ILE A 291 6.45 -3.48 15.04
N ALA A 292 5.67 -2.83 15.89
CA ALA A 292 4.31 -3.25 16.19
C ALA A 292 3.30 -2.15 15.83
N SER A 293 2.17 -2.55 15.22
CA SER A 293 1.06 -1.63 14.93
C SER A 293 0.05 -1.64 16.06
N ALA A 294 -0.54 -0.49 16.41
CA ALA A 294 -1.56 -0.36 17.45
C ALA A 294 -2.78 0.40 16.95
N LEU A 295 -3.93 0.25 17.63
CA LEU A 295 -5.19 0.94 17.30
C LEU A 295 -5.18 2.41 17.72
N ASN A 296 -4.70 2.68 18.95
CA ASN A 296 -4.66 4.00 19.58
C ASN A 296 -3.55 4.08 20.63
N MET A 297 -3.42 5.22 21.30
CA MET A 297 -2.39 5.48 22.32
C MET A 297 -2.46 4.49 23.51
N GLN A 298 -3.65 4.24 24.04
CA GLN A 298 -3.84 3.30 25.14
C GLN A 298 -3.40 1.88 24.75
N HIS A 299 -3.73 1.47 23.53
CA HIS A 299 -3.31 0.18 22.98
C HIS A 299 -1.78 0.11 22.79
N CYS A 300 -1.12 1.21 22.38
CA CYS A 300 0.35 1.28 22.36
C CYS A 300 0.94 0.99 23.74
N GLN A 301 0.40 1.61 24.79
CA GLN A 301 0.88 1.43 26.15
C GLN A 301 0.70 -0.02 26.65
N GLN A 302 -0.44 -0.65 26.32
CA GLN A 302 -0.70 -2.07 26.64
C GLN A 302 0.31 -2.99 25.94
N ILE A 303 0.55 -2.78 24.63
CA ILE A 303 1.53 -3.57 23.85
C ILE A 303 2.94 -3.38 24.42
N VAL A 304 3.37 -2.14 24.69
CA VAL A 304 4.67 -1.85 25.32
C VAL A 304 4.81 -2.55 26.66
N ALA A 305 3.78 -2.47 27.53
CA ALA A 305 3.79 -3.14 28.82
C ALA A 305 3.93 -4.66 28.67
N LYS A 306 3.28 -5.25 27.66
CA LYS A 306 3.38 -6.68 27.37
C LYS A 306 4.80 -7.08 26.95
N TYR A 307 5.42 -6.35 25.99
CA TYR A 307 6.79 -6.64 25.57
C TYR A 307 7.80 -6.45 26.71
N ARG A 308 7.62 -5.42 27.56
CA ARG A 308 8.48 -5.20 28.74
C ARG A 308 8.35 -6.33 29.76
N ALA A 309 7.13 -6.81 30.00
CA ALA A 309 6.89 -7.97 30.88
C ALA A 309 7.56 -9.25 30.35
N LEU A 310 7.67 -9.39 29.02
CA LEU A 310 8.36 -10.50 28.34
C LEU A 310 9.88 -10.27 28.20
N GLY A 311 10.43 -9.21 28.81
CA GLY A 311 11.86 -8.95 28.92
C GLY A 311 12.51 -8.20 27.77
N LEU A 312 11.75 -7.56 26.87
CA LEU A 312 12.27 -6.72 25.80
C LEU A 312 12.20 -5.23 26.16
N ARG A 313 13.16 -4.47 25.63
CA ARG A 313 13.17 -3.00 25.72
C ARG A 313 12.22 -2.46 24.64
N ALA A 314 11.10 -1.92 25.08
CA ALA A 314 10.04 -1.45 24.17
C ALA A 314 9.59 -0.04 24.53
N ASP A 315 9.31 0.79 23.51
CA ASP A 315 8.67 2.08 23.69
C ASP A 315 7.75 2.36 22.49
N TYR A 316 6.99 3.47 22.52
CA TYR A 316 6.06 3.82 21.46
C TYR A 316 6.22 5.26 21.00
N VAL A 317 5.73 5.54 19.79
CA VAL A 317 5.59 6.88 19.21
C VAL A 317 4.12 7.15 18.89
N HIS A 318 3.66 8.37 19.17
CA HIS A 318 2.27 8.76 18.94
C HIS A 318 2.14 10.26 18.65
N SER A 319 1.16 10.68 17.83
CA SER A 319 0.91 12.09 17.46
C SER A 319 0.49 12.97 18.65
N ASN A 320 -0.10 12.37 19.69
CA ASN A 320 -0.49 13.08 20.90
C ASN A 320 0.65 13.24 21.91
N GLU A 321 1.80 12.61 21.66
CA GLU A 321 3.00 12.82 22.44
C GLU A 321 3.72 14.08 22.01
N SER A 322 4.53 14.66 22.91
CA SER A 322 5.37 15.80 22.57
C SER A 322 6.42 15.42 21.52
N ILE A 323 6.83 16.39 20.71
CA ILE A 323 7.91 16.23 19.72
C ILE A 323 9.16 15.66 20.40
N ALA A 324 9.54 16.23 21.57
CA ALA A 324 10.72 15.78 22.31
C ALA A 324 10.62 14.34 22.80
N ALA A 325 9.42 13.87 23.20
CA ALA A 325 9.20 12.46 23.59
C ALA A 325 9.38 11.52 22.40
N ASN A 326 8.78 11.83 21.26
CA ASN A 326 8.92 11.05 20.04
C ASN A 326 10.39 11.03 19.54
N GLU A 327 11.08 12.17 19.56
CA GLU A 327 12.50 12.27 19.19
C GLU A 327 13.41 11.47 20.13
N ARG A 328 13.09 11.40 21.44
CA ARG A 328 13.80 10.53 22.37
C ARG A 328 13.70 9.07 21.94
N VAL A 329 12.48 8.58 21.68
CA VAL A 329 12.23 7.19 21.25
C VAL A 329 12.97 6.89 19.93
N HIS A 330 12.96 7.81 18.98
CA HIS A 330 13.72 7.65 17.72
C HIS A 330 15.22 7.52 17.97
N ARG A 331 15.81 8.37 18.83
CA ARG A 331 17.25 8.27 19.18
C ARG A 331 17.59 6.95 19.87
N GLU A 332 16.77 6.51 20.84
CA GLU A 332 16.95 5.21 21.52
C GLU A 332 16.90 4.04 20.53
N LEU A 333 16.03 4.12 19.51
CA LEU A 333 15.95 3.11 18.48
C LEU A 333 17.20 3.13 17.56
N GLU A 334 17.64 4.31 17.13
CA GLU A 334 18.85 4.51 16.31
C GLU A 334 20.12 4.04 17.04
N ASN A 335 20.20 4.29 18.35
CA ASN A 335 21.30 3.84 19.22
C ASN A 335 21.21 2.35 19.58
N HIS A 336 20.24 1.61 19.05
CA HIS A 336 19.98 0.20 19.39
C HIS A 336 19.67 -0.06 20.88
N GLU A 337 19.13 0.93 21.57
CA GLU A 337 18.69 0.81 22.97
C GLU A 337 17.31 0.17 23.09
N LEU A 338 16.53 0.14 22.01
CA LEU A 338 15.22 -0.50 21.92
C LEU A 338 15.26 -1.77 21.06
N ASP A 339 14.50 -2.78 21.46
CA ASP A 339 14.23 -4.01 20.72
C ASP A 339 12.91 -3.92 19.96
N VAL A 340 11.94 -3.15 20.50
CA VAL A 340 10.58 -3.01 19.95
C VAL A 340 10.17 -1.55 19.91
N ILE A 341 9.62 -1.14 18.77
CA ILE A 341 8.91 0.13 18.65
C ILE A 341 7.44 -0.12 18.32
N VAL A 342 6.54 0.54 19.05
CA VAL A 342 5.10 0.45 18.82
C VAL A 342 4.61 1.77 18.25
N GLN A 343 3.74 1.71 17.24
CA GLN A 343 3.18 2.90 16.61
C GLN A 343 1.70 2.74 16.29
N VAL A 344 0.96 3.85 16.31
CA VAL A 344 -0.36 3.91 15.70
C VAL A 344 -0.20 4.15 14.20
N ARG A 345 -1.08 3.59 13.40
CA ARG A 345 -1.10 3.60 11.94
C ARG A 345 -0.87 4.99 11.29
N LYS A 346 -1.32 6.08 11.94
CA LYS A 346 -1.22 7.46 11.44
C LYS A 346 0.17 8.11 11.49
N LEU A 347 1.12 7.55 12.22
CA LEU A 347 2.48 8.10 12.34
C LEU A 347 3.44 7.59 11.25
N GLY A 348 2.86 7.26 10.09
CA GLY A 348 3.47 6.50 9.03
C GLY A 348 4.71 7.08 8.39
N GLU A 349 4.90 8.38 8.30
CA GLU A 349 5.87 8.93 7.38
C GLU A 349 7.13 9.45 8.08
N GLY A 350 8.29 9.05 7.53
CA GLY A 350 9.60 9.55 7.97
C GLY A 350 10.30 8.73 9.05
N PHE A 351 9.77 7.56 9.43
CA PHE A 351 10.46 6.61 10.30
C PHE A 351 10.99 5.44 9.48
N ASP A 352 12.30 5.32 9.42
CA ASP A 352 12.99 4.30 8.65
C ASP A 352 14.19 3.76 9.44
N HIS A 353 14.20 2.44 9.65
CA HIS A 353 15.30 1.80 10.35
C HIS A 353 15.59 0.42 9.74
N PRO A 354 16.76 0.21 9.13
CA PRO A 354 17.04 -1.01 8.33
C PRO A 354 17.06 -2.30 9.16
N TYR A 355 17.23 -2.22 10.47
CA TYR A 355 17.21 -3.38 11.37
C TYR A 355 15.81 -3.79 11.82
N LEU A 356 14.76 -3.11 11.41
CA LEU A 356 13.39 -3.62 11.57
C LEU A 356 13.23 -4.88 10.70
N SER A 357 12.88 -5.99 11.31
CA SER A 357 12.80 -7.29 10.64
C SER A 357 11.57 -8.11 11.04
N VAL A 358 10.88 -7.75 12.11
CA VAL A 358 9.62 -8.36 12.50
C VAL A 358 8.54 -7.31 12.59
N ALA A 359 7.44 -7.50 11.86
CA ALA A 359 6.23 -6.68 11.93
C ALA A 359 5.15 -7.44 12.71
N ALA A 360 4.81 -6.96 13.90
CA ALA A 360 3.77 -7.52 14.75
C ALA A 360 2.47 -6.73 14.56
N VAL A 361 1.42 -7.36 14.03
CA VAL A 361 0.17 -6.71 13.65
C VAL A 361 -0.84 -6.83 14.77
N PHE A 362 -1.02 -5.74 15.55
CA PHE A 362 -2.04 -5.62 16.59
C PHE A 362 -3.19 -4.69 16.19
N SER A 363 -3.16 -4.12 14.98
CA SER A 363 -4.19 -3.24 14.47
C SER A 363 -4.95 -3.89 13.31
N LEU A 364 -6.06 -3.26 12.92
CA LEU A 364 -6.87 -3.67 11.79
C LEU A 364 -6.40 -2.94 10.53
N PHE A 365 -6.28 -3.64 9.42
CA PHE A 365 -6.03 -3.07 8.11
C PHE A 365 -7.18 -3.45 7.18
N SER A 366 -7.84 -2.47 6.62
CA SER A 366 -8.95 -2.65 5.67
C SER A 366 -8.50 -2.65 4.22
N ASN A 367 -7.33 -2.06 3.92
CA ASN A 367 -6.82 -1.85 2.58
C ASN A 367 -5.34 -2.21 2.48
N LEU A 368 -4.91 -2.58 1.27
CA LEU A 368 -3.52 -2.95 0.95
C LEU A 368 -2.53 -1.79 1.22
N GLY A 369 -2.85 -0.56 0.82
CA GLY A 369 -1.93 0.58 0.91
C GLY A 369 -1.35 0.81 2.31
N PRO A 370 -2.16 1.03 3.36
CA PRO A 370 -1.67 1.18 4.73
C PRO A 370 -0.94 -0.06 5.28
N PHE A 371 -1.36 -1.26 4.88
CA PHE A 371 -0.68 -2.51 5.25
C PHE A 371 0.71 -2.57 4.62
N MET A 372 0.81 -2.25 3.32
CA MET A 372 2.08 -2.15 2.59
C MET A 372 3.04 -1.14 3.20
N GLN A 373 2.55 0.02 3.64
CA GLN A 373 3.38 1.01 4.35
C GLN A 373 3.92 0.48 5.67
N PHE A 374 3.11 -0.28 6.39
CA PHE A 374 3.54 -0.90 7.65
C PHE A 374 4.55 -2.01 7.40
N VAL A 375 4.26 -2.96 6.49
CA VAL A 375 5.17 -4.06 6.11
C VAL A 375 6.42 -3.53 5.42
N GLY A 376 6.29 -2.51 4.58
CA GLY A 376 7.41 -1.86 3.87
C GLY A 376 8.53 -1.35 4.79
N ARG A 377 8.23 -1.09 6.08
CA ARG A 377 9.25 -0.70 7.06
C ARG A 377 10.22 -1.82 7.41
N ILE A 378 9.78 -3.08 7.33
CA ILE A 378 10.65 -4.25 7.52
C ILE A 378 11.27 -4.75 6.22
N MET A 379 10.91 -4.17 5.06
CA MET A 379 11.43 -4.57 3.75
C MET A 379 12.80 -3.97 3.43
N ARG A 380 13.25 -2.96 4.16
CA ARG A 380 14.54 -2.31 3.89
C ARG A 380 15.71 -3.21 4.21
N VAL A 381 16.61 -3.36 3.25
CA VAL A 381 17.86 -4.15 3.43
C VAL A 381 18.81 -3.46 4.40
N ILE A 382 19.55 -4.27 5.14
CA ILE A 382 20.59 -3.79 6.05
C ILE A 382 21.78 -3.30 5.23
N PRO A 383 22.28 -2.08 5.46
CA PRO A 383 23.47 -1.57 4.77
C PRO A 383 24.67 -2.50 4.97
N ASN A 384 25.38 -2.80 3.90
CA ASN A 384 26.56 -3.68 3.87
C ASN A 384 26.30 -5.16 4.21
N ALA A 385 25.06 -5.60 4.36
CA ALA A 385 24.73 -7.01 4.41
C ALA A 385 24.61 -7.55 2.97
N GLU A 386 24.99 -8.81 2.77
CA GLU A 386 24.75 -9.46 1.47
C GLU A 386 23.25 -9.50 1.16
N PRO A 387 22.82 -9.22 -0.07
CA PRO A 387 21.41 -9.10 -0.45
C PRO A 387 20.53 -10.24 0.05
N HIS A 388 20.97 -11.49 -0.13
CA HIS A 388 20.20 -12.69 0.23
C HIS A 388 20.63 -13.31 1.57
N SER A 389 21.34 -12.57 2.42
CA SER A 389 21.70 -13.05 3.74
C SER A 389 20.46 -13.20 4.64
N ALA A 390 20.54 -14.07 5.63
CA ALA A 390 19.47 -14.25 6.63
C ALA A 390 19.09 -12.94 7.37
N ALA A 391 20.02 -11.96 7.44
CA ALA A 391 19.75 -10.64 8.01
C ALA A 391 18.76 -9.81 7.18
N ASN A 392 18.65 -10.12 5.88
CA ASN A 392 17.71 -9.49 4.95
C ASN A 392 16.40 -10.28 4.80
N ASN A 393 15.98 -10.97 5.85
CA ASN A 393 14.64 -11.56 5.97
C ASN A 393 13.76 -10.72 6.89
N GLY A 394 12.50 -10.56 6.48
CA GLY A 394 11.45 -9.91 7.25
C GLY A 394 10.33 -10.90 7.59
N VAL A 395 9.73 -10.72 8.75
CA VAL A 395 8.64 -11.57 9.26
C VAL A 395 7.45 -10.71 9.64
N VAL A 396 6.25 -11.08 9.18
CA VAL A 396 4.99 -10.47 9.62
C VAL A 396 4.22 -11.46 10.48
N VAL A 397 3.81 -11.08 11.68
CA VAL A 397 3.03 -11.91 12.61
C VAL A 397 1.67 -11.28 12.85
N PHE A 398 0.59 -12.02 12.62
CA PHE A 398 -0.77 -11.55 12.82
C PHE A 398 -1.73 -12.65 13.25
N HIS A 399 -2.86 -12.26 13.84
CA HIS A 399 -3.91 -13.18 14.30
C HIS A 399 -4.99 -13.35 13.23
N VAL A 400 -5.49 -14.58 13.00
CA VAL A 400 -6.50 -14.89 11.98
C VAL A 400 -7.78 -14.06 12.12
N GLY A 401 -8.26 -13.84 13.35
CA GLY A 401 -9.47 -13.06 13.62
C GLY A 401 -9.34 -11.55 13.41
N GLY A 402 -8.12 -11.04 13.10
CA GLY A 402 -7.87 -9.64 12.73
C GLY A 402 -8.23 -9.30 11.29
N ASN A 403 -8.71 -10.26 10.49
CA ASN A 403 -9.02 -10.12 9.05
C ASN A 403 -7.84 -9.60 8.19
N ILE A 404 -6.61 -9.97 8.54
CA ILE A 404 -5.42 -9.59 7.77
C ILE A 404 -5.19 -10.54 6.59
N THR A 405 -5.83 -11.71 6.58
CA THR A 405 -5.63 -12.74 5.53
C THR A 405 -5.98 -12.22 4.13
N GLY A 406 -7.08 -11.48 3.98
CA GLY A 406 -7.45 -10.86 2.70
C GLY A 406 -6.40 -9.87 2.22
N VAL A 407 -5.99 -8.95 3.09
CA VAL A 407 -4.96 -7.95 2.78
C VAL A 407 -3.59 -8.59 2.51
N TRP A 408 -3.30 -9.74 3.13
CA TRP A 408 -2.10 -10.53 2.83
C TRP A 408 -2.16 -11.15 1.43
N THR A 409 -3.32 -11.66 1.01
CA THR A 409 -3.54 -12.17 -0.36
C THR A 409 -3.38 -11.04 -1.38
N ASP A 410 -3.99 -9.88 -1.13
CA ASP A 410 -3.82 -8.68 -1.97
C ASP A 410 -2.33 -8.29 -2.08
N LEU A 411 -1.57 -8.41 -0.97
CA LEU A 411 -0.12 -8.18 -0.98
C LEU A 411 0.63 -9.20 -1.85
N GLN A 412 0.22 -10.48 -1.82
CA GLN A 412 0.83 -11.52 -2.67
C GLN A 412 0.58 -11.23 -4.15
N GLU A 413 -0.65 -10.92 -4.53
CA GLU A 413 -1.01 -10.54 -5.90
C GLU A 413 -0.25 -9.29 -6.35
N PHE A 414 -0.19 -8.27 -5.50
CA PHE A 414 0.58 -7.06 -5.79
C PHE A 414 2.09 -7.29 -5.90
N ALA A 415 2.64 -8.22 -5.15
CA ALA A 415 4.07 -8.51 -5.17
C ALA A 415 4.54 -9.13 -6.50
N GLU A 416 3.65 -9.83 -7.19
CA GLU A 416 3.87 -10.46 -8.51
C GLU A 416 3.39 -9.57 -9.67
N ALA A 417 2.65 -8.48 -9.35
CA ALA A 417 2.03 -7.62 -10.33
C ALA A 417 3.06 -6.91 -11.22
N ASP A 418 2.92 -7.06 -12.51
CA ASP A 418 3.65 -6.35 -13.54
C ASP A 418 2.85 -5.17 -14.12
N GLN A 419 3.34 -4.57 -15.18
CA GLN A 419 2.68 -3.43 -15.82
C GLN A 419 1.34 -3.79 -16.46
N GLU A 420 1.15 -5.05 -16.93
CA GLU A 420 -0.12 -5.52 -17.50
C GLU A 420 -1.20 -5.60 -16.42
N PHE A 421 -0.85 -6.05 -15.22
CA PHE A 421 -1.78 -6.06 -14.07
C PHE A 421 -2.32 -4.66 -13.77
N PHE A 422 -1.47 -3.63 -13.82
CA PHE A 422 -1.90 -2.25 -13.55
C PHE A 422 -2.74 -1.64 -14.65
N ALA A 423 -2.52 -2.00 -15.91
CA ALA A 423 -3.38 -1.61 -17.01
C ALA A 423 -4.84 -2.13 -16.80
N HIS A 424 -4.98 -3.36 -16.32
CA HIS A 424 -6.28 -3.92 -15.98
C HIS A 424 -6.91 -3.27 -14.73
N LEU A 425 -6.11 -2.90 -13.72
CA LEU A 425 -6.62 -2.22 -12.52
C LEU A 425 -7.18 -0.83 -12.82
N VAL A 426 -6.63 -0.11 -13.79
CA VAL A 426 -7.15 1.20 -14.20
C VAL A 426 -8.56 1.05 -14.78
N ASP A 427 -8.82 0.00 -15.55
CA ASP A 427 -10.16 -0.30 -16.07
C ASP A 427 -11.14 -0.76 -14.98
N GLU A 428 -10.65 -1.42 -13.91
CA GLU A 428 -11.48 -1.92 -12.81
C GLU A 428 -11.83 -0.86 -11.74
N ASN A 429 -10.99 0.16 -11.54
CA ASN A 429 -11.13 1.12 -10.43
C ASN A 429 -12.15 2.24 -10.61
N LEU A 430 -12.89 2.25 -11.70
CA LEU A 430 -14.03 3.14 -11.88
C LEU A 430 -15.27 2.74 -11.05
N VAL A 431 -15.16 1.72 -10.17
CA VAL A 431 -16.31 0.94 -9.75
C VAL A 431 -16.64 0.94 -8.26
N ASP A 432 -15.77 1.27 -7.34
CA ASP A 432 -16.14 1.25 -5.92
C ASP A 432 -16.31 2.67 -5.34
N GLU A 433 -17.50 3.24 -5.56
CA GLU A 433 -18.05 4.36 -4.78
C GLU A 433 -18.64 3.90 -3.44
N THR A 434 -18.06 2.97 -2.75
CA THR A 434 -18.26 2.93 -1.31
C THR A 434 -17.13 3.74 -0.71
N PRO A 435 -17.41 4.95 -0.20
CA PRO A 435 -16.44 5.65 0.61
C PRO A 435 -16.22 4.74 1.82
N GLY A 436 -15.15 3.99 1.80
CA GLY A 436 -14.54 3.52 3.03
C GLY A 436 -14.08 4.75 3.78
N THR A 437 -15.02 5.53 4.30
CA THR A 437 -14.74 6.52 5.31
C THR A 437 -14.10 5.76 6.44
N GLU A 438 -12.76 5.70 6.42
CA GLU A 438 -11.99 5.52 7.63
C GLU A 438 -12.35 6.69 8.54
N ARG A 439 -13.53 6.64 9.12
CA ARG A 439 -13.86 7.48 10.25
C ARG A 439 -12.87 7.11 11.34
N ASP A 440 -12.17 8.13 11.80
CA ASP A 440 -11.35 8.09 12.99
C ASP A 440 -11.96 7.14 14.00
N VAL A 441 -11.27 6.04 14.32
CA VAL A 441 -11.68 5.08 15.35
C VAL A 441 -11.76 5.77 16.73
N ASP A 442 -11.18 6.98 16.85
CA ASP A 442 -11.29 7.86 18.02
C ASP A 442 -12.61 8.68 18.08
N ARG A 443 -13.48 8.62 17.04
CA ARG A 443 -14.76 9.35 16.97
C ARG A 443 -15.94 8.44 16.69
N GLY A 444 -16.06 7.34 17.36
CA GLY A 444 -17.21 6.49 17.25
C GLY A 444 -17.63 5.98 18.60
N VAL A 445 -18.56 6.65 19.21
CA VAL A 445 -19.39 6.07 20.25
C VAL A 445 -20.28 5.04 19.56
N ASP A 446 -19.74 3.85 19.29
CA ASP A 446 -20.58 2.67 19.14
C ASP A 446 -21.01 2.29 20.55
N LEU A 447 -22.24 2.62 20.87
CA LEU A 447 -22.90 2.37 22.16
C LEU A 447 -23.14 0.87 22.45
N GLN A 448 -22.69 -0.04 21.56
CA GLN A 448 -22.76 -1.47 21.81
C GLN A 448 -21.50 -1.94 22.52
N PRO A 449 -21.61 -2.62 23.65
CA PRO A 449 -20.47 -3.21 24.34
C PRO A 449 -19.78 -4.20 23.40
N LEU A 450 -18.45 -4.09 23.31
CA LEU A 450 -17.64 -5.00 22.49
C LEU A 450 -17.63 -6.39 23.12
N PRO A 451 -17.65 -7.47 22.31
CA PRO A 451 -17.41 -8.81 22.81
C PRO A 451 -16.09 -8.89 23.58
N VAL A 452 -16.04 -9.67 24.66
CA VAL A 452 -14.83 -9.87 25.46
C VAL A 452 -14.28 -11.27 25.19
N ILE A 453 -13.06 -11.34 24.66
CA ILE A 453 -12.35 -12.61 24.47
C ILE A 453 -11.82 -13.07 25.83
N THR A 454 -12.25 -14.25 26.26
CA THR A 454 -11.91 -14.80 27.58
C THR A 454 -10.74 -15.77 27.53
N ALA A 455 -10.66 -16.61 26.49
CA ALA A 455 -9.56 -17.56 26.31
C ALA A 455 -9.31 -17.90 24.83
N GLN A 456 -8.11 -18.39 24.56
CA GLN A 456 -7.71 -18.99 23.27
C GLN A 456 -6.87 -20.24 23.56
N GLU A 457 -7.16 -21.34 22.87
CA GLU A 457 -6.50 -22.61 23.12
C GLU A 457 -5.76 -23.12 21.87
N ASP A 458 -4.69 -23.87 22.09
CA ASP A 458 -3.91 -24.58 21.08
C ASP A 458 -3.59 -23.73 19.84
N ILE A 459 -2.93 -22.59 20.04
CA ILE A 459 -2.63 -21.64 18.96
C ILE A 459 -1.54 -22.20 18.06
N ARG A 460 -1.88 -22.47 16.81
CA ARG A 460 -0.95 -22.92 15.78
C ARG A 460 -0.41 -21.73 15.00
N LEU A 461 0.89 -21.79 14.70
CA LEU A 461 1.57 -20.81 13.87
C LEU A 461 1.69 -21.37 12.45
N GLU A 462 0.96 -20.79 11.54
CA GLU A 462 0.96 -21.16 10.10
C GLU A 462 1.90 -20.24 9.33
N ASN A 463 2.74 -20.82 8.49
CA ASN A 463 3.67 -20.10 7.64
C ASN A 463 3.01 -19.75 6.30
N LEU A 464 3.04 -18.47 5.94
CA LEU A 464 2.52 -17.92 4.69
C LEU A 464 3.69 -17.34 3.89
N ILE A 465 4.16 -18.07 2.89
CA ILE A 465 5.25 -17.58 2.03
C ILE A 465 4.70 -16.47 1.13
N LEU A 466 5.27 -15.27 1.20
CA LEU A 466 4.92 -14.17 0.30
C LEU A 466 5.60 -14.38 -1.06
N LEU A 467 6.92 -14.59 -1.03
CA LEU A 467 7.77 -14.78 -2.21
C LEU A 467 8.90 -15.72 -1.82
N SER A 468 9.24 -16.67 -2.68
CA SER A 468 10.45 -17.47 -2.51
C SER A 468 11.58 -16.86 -3.33
N ALA A 469 12.76 -16.66 -2.71
CA ALA A 469 13.98 -16.30 -3.41
C ALA A 469 14.61 -17.52 -4.11
N ASP A 470 14.08 -18.73 -3.88
CA ASP A 470 14.52 -19.95 -4.54
C ASP A 470 13.88 -20.05 -5.93
N PRO A 471 14.67 -20.01 -7.03
CA PRO A 471 14.16 -20.08 -8.38
C PRO A 471 13.35 -21.36 -8.66
N GLU A 472 13.72 -22.51 -8.03
CA GLU A 472 12.99 -23.76 -8.22
C GLU A 472 11.62 -23.71 -7.56
N VAL A 473 11.51 -23.08 -6.38
CA VAL A 473 10.23 -22.90 -5.68
C VAL A 473 9.37 -21.88 -6.42
N SER A 474 9.94 -20.79 -6.91
CA SER A 474 9.24 -19.78 -7.71
C SER A 474 8.73 -20.37 -9.03
N GLN A 475 9.54 -21.19 -9.69
CA GLN A 475 9.14 -21.87 -10.93
C GLN A 475 8.07 -22.94 -10.67
N ALA A 476 8.16 -23.68 -9.57
CA ALA A 476 7.11 -24.63 -9.16
C ALA A 476 5.79 -23.93 -8.83
N LEU A 477 5.84 -22.78 -8.15
CA LEU A 477 4.68 -21.94 -7.88
C LEU A 477 4.08 -21.38 -9.18
N ALA A 478 4.90 -20.87 -10.10
CA ALA A 478 4.46 -20.37 -11.41
C ALA A 478 3.79 -21.47 -12.27
N VAL A 479 4.33 -22.69 -12.25
CA VAL A 479 3.73 -23.86 -12.94
C VAL A 479 2.37 -24.21 -12.31
N LEU A 480 2.25 -24.16 -11.00
CA LEU A 480 1.00 -24.42 -10.28
C LEU A 480 -0.04 -23.34 -10.56
N GLN A 481 0.35 -22.07 -10.58
CA GLN A 481 -0.52 -20.93 -10.93
C GLN A 481 -0.96 -20.97 -12.40
N GLY A 482 -0.01 -21.27 -13.33
CA GLY A 482 -0.32 -21.46 -14.75
C GLY A 482 -1.26 -22.65 -15.02
N ALA A 483 -1.35 -23.62 -14.10
CA ALA A 483 -2.31 -24.71 -14.13
C ALA A 483 -3.67 -24.35 -13.50
N GLY A 484 -3.90 -23.07 -13.15
CA GLY A 484 -5.12 -22.61 -12.48
C GLY A 484 -5.20 -23.05 -11.02
N ILE A 485 -4.06 -23.39 -10.43
CA ILE A 485 -3.94 -23.88 -9.07
C ILE A 485 -3.65 -22.67 -8.17
N ASN A 486 -4.67 -22.14 -7.50
CA ASN A 486 -4.50 -21.11 -6.48
C ASN A 486 -3.72 -21.71 -5.29
N THR A 487 -2.45 -21.31 -5.14
CA THR A 487 -1.48 -21.96 -4.25
C THR A 487 -1.84 -21.84 -2.77
N GLY A 488 -2.63 -20.85 -2.36
CA GLY A 488 -3.13 -20.71 -0.99
C GLY A 488 -4.13 -21.79 -0.62
N GLU A 489 -5.18 -21.97 -1.42
CA GLU A 489 -6.25 -22.96 -1.17
C GLU A 489 -5.80 -24.41 -1.35
N GLN A 490 -4.79 -24.65 -2.19
CA GLN A 490 -4.37 -26.02 -2.50
C GLN A 490 -3.19 -26.51 -1.66
N PHE A 491 -2.41 -25.59 -1.07
CA PHE A 491 -1.49 -25.96 0.00
C PHE A 491 -2.26 -26.51 1.21
N ASP A 492 -3.43 -25.91 1.49
CA ASP A 492 -4.38 -26.43 2.49
C ASP A 492 -4.95 -27.82 2.07
N ARG A 493 -5.21 -28.05 0.77
CA ARG A 493 -5.64 -29.38 0.24
C ARG A 493 -4.52 -30.43 0.31
N LEU A 494 -3.28 -30.06 0.06
CA LEU A 494 -2.12 -30.96 0.19
C LEU A 494 -1.85 -31.34 1.65
N GLN A 495 -2.27 -30.52 2.61
CA GLN A 495 -2.25 -30.83 4.04
C GLN A 495 -3.52 -31.56 4.53
N GLY A 496 -4.44 -31.93 3.64
CA GLY A 496 -5.69 -32.61 3.98
C GLY A 496 -6.77 -31.68 4.54
N ILE A 497 -6.59 -30.36 4.46
CA ILE A 497 -7.59 -29.36 4.84
C ILE A 497 -8.47 -29.09 3.62
N THR A 498 -9.63 -29.70 3.56
CA THR A 498 -10.63 -29.41 2.52
C THR A 498 -11.37 -28.12 2.93
N PRO A 499 -11.46 -27.08 2.08
CA PRO A 499 -12.27 -25.91 2.39
C PRO A 499 -13.72 -26.34 2.66
N SER A 500 -14.36 -25.74 3.65
CA SER A 500 -15.75 -26.05 3.94
C SER A 500 -16.61 -25.61 2.74
N ARG A 501 -17.75 -26.31 2.49
CA ARG A 501 -18.71 -25.92 1.44
C ARG A 501 -19.12 -24.45 1.52
N GLN A 502 -19.03 -23.87 2.69
CA GLN A 502 -19.35 -22.46 2.94
C GLN A 502 -18.22 -21.52 2.50
N GLN A 503 -16.95 -21.91 2.69
CA GLN A 503 -15.78 -21.15 2.21
C GLN A 503 -15.72 -21.15 0.67
N GLU A 504 -15.91 -22.32 0.07
CA GLU A 504 -16.01 -22.47 -1.40
C GLU A 504 -17.12 -21.60 -1.98
N ARG A 505 -18.31 -21.59 -1.35
CA ARG A 505 -19.45 -20.78 -1.76
C ARG A 505 -19.20 -19.27 -1.64
N ARG A 506 -18.39 -18.82 -0.65
CA ARG A 506 -18.01 -17.41 -0.48
C ARG A 506 -17.00 -16.97 -1.53
N ALA A 507 -15.99 -17.79 -1.80
CA ALA A 507 -15.00 -17.54 -2.85
C ALA A 507 -15.69 -17.43 -4.22
N LYS A 508 -16.58 -18.38 -4.55
CA LYS A 508 -17.37 -18.34 -5.79
C LYS A 508 -18.31 -17.13 -5.89
N ARG A 509 -18.87 -16.65 -4.78
CA ARG A 509 -19.67 -15.41 -4.77
C ARG A 509 -18.83 -14.18 -5.06
N SER A 510 -17.68 -14.06 -4.42
CA SER A 510 -16.74 -12.96 -4.67
C SER A 510 -16.27 -12.97 -6.12
N LEU A 511 -15.94 -14.14 -6.65
CA LEU A 511 -15.56 -14.32 -8.05
C LEU A 511 -16.71 -13.89 -9.00
N LEU A 512 -17.94 -14.31 -8.74
CA LEU A 512 -19.10 -13.90 -9.57
C LEU A 512 -19.30 -12.37 -9.53
N ASP A 513 -19.16 -11.74 -8.37
CA ASP A 513 -19.27 -10.28 -8.23
C ASP A 513 -18.18 -9.53 -9.02
N ASN A 514 -16.96 -10.01 -9.00
CA ASN A 514 -15.87 -9.43 -9.77
C ASN A 514 -16.07 -9.63 -11.28
N LEU A 515 -16.45 -10.83 -11.70
CA LEU A 515 -16.73 -11.11 -13.11
C LEU A 515 -17.88 -10.26 -13.64
N VAL A 516 -18.95 -10.01 -12.86
CA VAL A 516 -20.05 -9.12 -13.25
C VAL A 516 -19.56 -7.69 -13.48
N LYS A 517 -18.66 -7.18 -12.61
CA LYS A 517 -18.06 -5.87 -12.77
C LYS A 517 -17.19 -5.81 -14.04
N THR A 518 -16.35 -6.81 -14.25
CA THR A 518 -15.49 -6.93 -15.44
C THR A 518 -16.31 -6.95 -16.73
N GLU A 519 -17.37 -7.74 -16.80
CA GLU A 519 -18.23 -7.80 -17.99
C GLU A 519 -18.98 -6.47 -18.22
N ALA A 520 -19.41 -5.78 -17.16
CA ALA A 520 -20.01 -4.45 -17.29
C ALA A 520 -19.01 -3.43 -17.89
N GLY A 521 -17.75 -3.44 -17.44
CA GLY A 521 -16.68 -2.61 -18.00
C GLY A 521 -16.41 -2.92 -19.47
N LYS A 522 -16.32 -4.21 -19.83
CA LYS A 522 -16.11 -4.64 -21.22
C LYS A 522 -17.23 -4.20 -22.17
N ILE A 523 -18.50 -4.29 -21.73
CA ILE A 523 -19.66 -3.81 -22.50
C ILE A 523 -19.53 -2.32 -22.79
N LEU A 524 -19.22 -1.51 -21.79
CA LEU A 524 -19.04 -0.07 -21.96
C LEU A 524 -17.89 0.28 -22.89
N SER A 525 -16.75 -0.39 -22.74
CA SER A 525 -15.57 -0.18 -23.59
C SER A 525 -15.87 -0.53 -25.05
N ARG A 526 -16.52 -1.67 -25.32
CA ARG A 526 -16.88 -2.08 -26.69
C ARG A 526 -17.87 -1.13 -27.37
N ASN A 527 -18.70 -0.44 -26.59
CA ASN A 527 -19.71 0.49 -27.09
C ASN A 527 -19.28 1.97 -26.99
N GLU A 528 -18.02 2.23 -26.71
CA GLU A 528 -17.44 3.59 -26.59
C GLU A 528 -18.20 4.49 -25.59
N LEU A 529 -18.72 3.89 -24.52
CA LEU A 529 -19.48 4.59 -23.48
C LEU A 529 -18.59 4.87 -22.27
N SER A 530 -18.54 6.13 -21.84
CA SER A 530 -17.87 6.51 -20.60
C SER A 530 -18.57 5.87 -19.38
N HIS A 531 -17.82 5.33 -18.45
CA HIS A 531 -18.31 4.72 -17.22
C HIS A 531 -19.18 5.69 -16.40
N VAL A 532 -18.72 6.93 -16.22
CA VAL A 532 -19.43 8.00 -15.49
C VAL A 532 -20.45 8.74 -16.35
N GLY A 533 -20.53 8.44 -17.67
CA GLY A 533 -21.51 9.00 -18.58
C GLY A 533 -22.93 8.61 -18.21
N ARG A 534 -23.93 9.39 -18.67
CA ARG A 534 -25.36 9.16 -18.43
C ARG A 534 -26.11 8.95 -19.75
N ASN A 535 -25.50 8.26 -20.69
CA ASN A 535 -26.06 8.01 -22.01
C ASN A 535 -27.22 6.98 -21.96
N LEU A 536 -27.07 5.96 -21.10
CA LEU A 536 -28.03 4.88 -20.94
C LEU A 536 -29.15 5.24 -19.95
N ASN A 537 -28.91 6.18 -19.03
CA ASN A 537 -29.93 6.62 -18.07
C ASN A 537 -29.66 8.06 -17.63
N ARG A 538 -30.72 8.88 -17.46
CA ARG A 538 -30.56 10.30 -17.06
C ARG A 538 -30.18 10.51 -15.60
N THR A 539 -30.43 9.53 -14.73
CA THR A 539 -30.26 9.64 -13.28
C THR A 539 -29.09 8.82 -12.74
N ARG A 540 -28.62 7.82 -13.48
CA ARG A 540 -27.54 6.91 -13.07
C ARG A 540 -26.45 6.90 -14.11
N ASP A 541 -25.20 6.69 -13.68
CA ASP A 541 -24.07 6.49 -14.59
C ASP A 541 -24.22 5.18 -15.38
N ASN A 542 -23.55 5.14 -16.53
CA ASN A 542 -23.65 4.02 -17.46
C ASN A 542 -23.22 2.70 -16.82
N PHE A 543 -22.16 2.74 -16.00
CA PHE A 543 -21.66 1.53 -15.35
C PHE A 543 -22.69 0.95 -14.37
N THR A 544 -23.28 1.78 -13.52
CA THR A 544 -24.35 1.36 -12.60
C THR A 544 -25.54 0.79 -13.34
N VAL A 545 -25.89 1.34 -14.52
CA VAL A 545 -26.98 0.84 -15.35
C VAL A 545 -26.66 -0.55 -15.89
N VAL A 546 -25.52 -0.73 -16.55
CA VAL A 546 -25.11 -2.01 -17.15
C VAL A 546 -24.93 -3.07 -16.07
N LYS A 547 -24.19 -2.75 -14.99
CA LYS A 547 -24.00 -3.67 -13.86
C LYS A 547 -25.34 -4.12 -13.27
N SER A 548 -26.26 -3.19 -13.02
CA SER A 548 -27.59 -3.52 -12.47
C SER A 548 -28.42 -4.38 -13.42
N ALA A 549 -28.27 -4.24 -14.74
CA ALA A 549 -28.92 -5.08 -15.73
C ALA A 549 -28.35 -6.51 -15.73
N ILE A 550 -27.00 -6.65 -15.66
CA ILE A 550 -26.34 -7.95 -15.50
C ILE A 550 -26.80 -8.62 -14.20
N ASP A 551 -26.77 -7.90 -13.07
CA ASP A 551 -27.18 -8.42 -11.76
C ASP A 551 -28.65 -8.91 -11.77
N ARG A 552 -29.53 -8.20 -12.47
CA ARG A 552 -30.95 -8.59 -12.63
C ARG A 552 -31.07 -9.87 -13.44
N LYS A 553 -30.32 -10.01 -14.54
CA LYS A 553 -30.31 -11.23 -15.36
C LYS A 553 -29.67 -12.41 -14.65
N VAL A 554 -28.57 -12.19 -13.94
CA VAL A 554 -27.96 -13.18 -13.05
C VAL A 554 -29.01 -13.71 -12.07
N LYS A 555 -29.72 -12.82 -11.38
CA LYS A 555 -30.78 -13.20 -10.43
C LYS A 555 -31.89 -14.00 -11.08
N SER A 556 -32.30 -13.67 -12.30
CA SER A 556 -33.37 -14.38 -13.01
C SER A 556 -32.97 -15.77 -13.52
N ARG A 557 -31.65 -16.05 -13.64
CA ARG A 557 -31.11 -17.31 -14.14
C ARG A 557 -30.61 -18.26 -13.05
N VAL A 558 -30.87 -17.95 -11.77
CA VAL A 558 -30.45 -18.82 -10.65
C VAL A 558 -31.24 -20.14 -10.71
N PRO A 559 -30.54 -21.30 -10.86
CA PRO A 559 -31.23 -22.59 -11.01
C PRO A 559 -32.09 -22.98 -9.81
N SER A 560 -31.64 -22.68 -8.59
CA SER A 560 -32.42 -22.95 -7.36
C SER A 560 -33.60 -22.02 -7.15
N GLY A 561 -33.71 -20.90 -7.92
CA GLY A 561 -34.70 -19.86 -7.71
C GLY A 561 -34.47 -18.98 -6.48
N ALA A 562 -33.30 -19.05 -5.86
CA ALA A 562 -32.95 -18.25 -4.69
C ALA A 562 -33.03 -16.74 -5.01
N GLN A 563 -33.67 -15.97 -4.12
CA GLN A 563 -33.96 -14.55 -4.33
C GLN A 563 -32.80 -13.63 -3.85
N SER A 564 -31.92 -14.12 -3.01
CA SER A 564 -30.80 -13.38 -2.48
C SER A 564 -29.48 -14.10 -2.84
N ARG A 565 -28.45 -13.35 -3.20
CA ARG A 565 -27.12 -13.90 -3.45
C ARG A 565 -26.52 -14.65 -2.24
N GLN A 566 -26.98 -14.33 -1.04
CA GLN A 566 -26.56 -15.03 0.18
C GLN A 566 -27.03 -16.48 0.21
N ASP A 567 -28.13 -16.77 -0.50
CA ASP A 567 -28.77 -18.09 -0.52
C ASP A 567 -28.33 -18.95 -1.71
N TYR A 568 -27.48 -18.43 -2.62
CA TYR A 568 -26.97 -19.20 -3.77
C TYR A 568 -26.14 -20.39 -3.30
N THR A 569 -26.42 -21.55 -3.83
CA THR A 569 -25.67 -22.78 -3.61
C THR A 569 -24.35 -22.76 -4.41
N ASN A 570 -23.42 -23.69 -4.14
CA ASN A 570 -22.20 -23.84 -4.94
C ASN A 570 -22.54 -24.16 -6.41
N ASP A 571 -23.56 -24.99 -6.65
CA ASP A 571 -24.02 -25.37 -8.00
C ASP A 571 -24.65 -24.17 -8.73
N ASP A 572 -25.41 -23.32 -8.02
CA ASP A 572 -25.93 -22.06 -8.59
C ASP A 572 -24.78 -21.14 -9.03
N LEU A 573 -23.77 -21.00 -8.18
CA LEU A 573 -22.62 -20.12 -8.45
C LEU A 573 -21.78 -20.63 -9.62
N ASP A 574 -21.50 -21.94 -9.68
CA ASP A 574 -20.78 -22.54 -10.80
C ASP A 574 -21.54 -22.37 -12.12
N TYR A 575 -22.86 -22.57 -12.10
CA TYR A 575 -23.70 -22.33 -13.28
C TYR A 575 -23.68 -20.86 -13.71
N LEU A 576 -23.83 -19.90 -12.76
CA LEU A 576 -23.89 -18.48 -13.05
C LEU A 576 -22.54 -17.94 -13.55
N ILE A 577 -21.43 -18.40 -12.98
CA ILE A 577 -20.07 -18.04 -13.44
C ILE A 577 -19.87 -18.53 -14.89
N ALA A 578 -20.26 -19.77 -15.20
CA ALA A 578 -20.16 -20.30 -16.55
C ALA A 578 -21.12 -19.61 -17.56
N ALA A 579 -22.29 -19.19 -17.12
CA ALA A 579 -23.30 -18.54 -17.97
C ALA A 579 -23.09 -17.01 -18.10
N LEU A 580 -22.18 -16.42 -17.35
CA LEU A 580 -22.01 -14.97 -17.27
C LEU A 580 -21.66 -14.31 -18.62
N PRO A 581 -20.79 -14.89 -19.48
CA PRO A 581 -20.53 -14.32 -20.80
C PRO A 581 -21.80 -14.19 -21.66
N ASP A 582 -22.68 -15.20 -21.63
CA ASP A 582 -23.94 -15.18 -22.38
C ASP A 582 -24.92 -14.14 -21.78
N ILE A 583 -24.96 -14.04 -20.46
CA ILE A 583 -25.74 -13.03 -19.75
C ILE A 583 -25.29 -11.61 -20.12
N ALA A 584 -23.99 -11.40 -20.19
CA ALA A 584 -23.39 -10.12 -20.55
C ALA A 584 -23.70 -9.75 -22.01
N ALA A 585 -23.60 -10.69 -22.94
CA ALA A 585 -23.98 -10.50 -24.35
C ALA A 585 -25.44 -10.11 -24.52
N ASP A 586 -26.36 -10.79 -23.80
CA ASP A 586 -27.80 -10.45 -23.82
C ASP A 586 -28.07 -9.04 -23.28
N VAL A 587 -27.36 -8.62 -22.23
CA VAL A 587 -27.47 -7.25 -21.66
C VAL A 587 -26.90 -6.21 -22.61
N GLU A 588 -25.78 -6.49 -23.26
CA GLU A 588 -25.18 -5.61 -24.27
C GLU A 588 -26.15 -5.37 -25.43
N GLN A 589 -26.80 -6.44 -25.93
CA GLN A 589 -27.79 -6.35 -26.99
C GLN A 589 -28.98 -5.50 -26.56
N GLU A 590 -29.50 -5.69 -25.34
CA GLU A 590 -30.66 -4.94 -24.83
C GLU A 590 -30.40 -3.45 -24.58
N LEU A 591 -29.20 -3.10 -24.10
CA LEU A 591 -28.95 -1.73 -23.66
C LEU A 591 -28.21 -0.87 -24.69
N CYS A 592 -27.48 -1.48 -25.60
CA CYS A 592 -26.61 -0.75 -26.52
C CYS A 592 -27.00 -0.90 -28.00
N HIS A 593 -27.82 -1.87 -28.36
CA HIS A 593 -28.19 -2.16 -29.75
C HIS A 593 -29.70 -2.17 -30.03
N GLU A 594 -30.55 -1.94 -29.04
CA GLU A 594 -31.97 -1.54 -29.20
C GLU A 594 -32.08 0.00 -29.16
#